data_5f604d55a828ce6dafc71a0969ee93d5
#
_entry.id   5f604d55a828ce6dafc71a0969ee93d5
#
_cell.length_a   1.000
_cell.length_b   1.000
_cell.length_c   1.000
_cell.angle_alpha   90.00
_cell.angle_beta   90.00
_cell.angle_gamma   90.00
#
_symmetry.space_group_name_H-M   'P 1'
#
loop_
_entity.id
_entity.type
_entity.pdbx_description
1 polymer ?
#
loop_
_entity_poly.entity_id
_entity_poly.type
_entity_poly.pdbx_seq_one_letter_code
_entity_poly.pdbx_strand_id
1 'polypeptide(L)'
;MNYFCVSFTHKNTGIALRERLSLDESRRKELLRLINANAYIEESLLISTCNRVEIFAFVEQIDEICEYIISCMAVLCEVDKEILLQQADIFEDSGAIHHLFSVASSLDSLVIGETQIAGQLKDALNFALKHCFCGLNLERAVHFAFKCAARIRNETEISKNPISVASVAVAKAKELVNLSEKEAIIIGAGEMSELAAKHLLANGAKIIILNRSKDKAKELCENLGEGASCGEFERLSEYLNRYELFFSATNAKEAIINDDLLQKRDFTRYFFDIAVPRDIDLSQSERVQVFAVDDLEEVVRKNLALREHQAQIAYSIIAAMTNEFFKYLNDLALTPIIKAVRLQAKHCAEVELAKALKKGYLKHSDKEEARKLIHQVFKAFLHSPTLNLKHLQSGIQSQSVVSAMRYVFDLQDESENALNDEFKTLENISKISQKDNDEI
;
A
#
# COMPACT_ATOMS: atom_id res chain seq x y z
N MET A 1 0.59 -21.62 2.09
CA MET A 1 0.89 -20.36 1.41
C MET A 1 0.49 -19.22 2.30
N ASN A 2 1.40 -18.27 2.49
CA ASN A 2 1.34 -17.29 3.56
C ASN A 2 1.68 -15.89 3.02
N TYR A 3 1.07 -14.85 3.59
CA TYR A 3 1.47 -13.47 3.33
C TYR A 3 2.68 -13.11 4.18
N PHE A 4 3.62 -12.40 3.59
CA PHE A 4 4.87 -12.04 4.23
C PHE A 4 5.24 -10.58 3.92
N CYS A 5 5.82 -9.87 4.88
CA CYS A 5 6.30 -8.51 4.65
C CYS A 5 7.62 -8.27 5.39
N VAL A 6 8.57 -7.68 4.67
CA VAL A 6 9.80 -7.08 5.23
C VAL A 6 9.67 -5.57 5.08
N SER A 7 9.78 -4.85 6.18
CA SER A 7 9.51 -3.42 6.25
C SER A 7 10.67 -2.65 6.87
N PHE A 8 11.09 -1.58 6.20
CA PHE A 8 12.04 -0.58 6.67
C PHE A 8 11.34 0.77 6.68
N THR A 9 11.03 1.27 7.85
CA THR A 9 10.29 2.54 8.01
C THR A 9 11.10 3.57 8.78
N HIS A 10 10.64 4.81 8.74
CA HIS A 10 11.21 5.90 9.54
C HIS A 10 11.25 5.62 11.06
N LYS A 11 10.51 4.62 11.55
CA LYS A 11 10.46 4.25 12.98
C LYS A 11 11.70 3.47 13.44
N ASN A 12 12.26 2.67 12.56
CA ASN A 12 13.36 1.74 12.85
C ASN A 12 14.59 1.95 11.98
N THR A 13 14.47 2.75 10.89
CA THR A 13 15.52 2.91 9.89
C THR A 13 15.84 4.39 9.69
N GLY A 14 17.08 4.79 10.00
CA GLY A 14 17.55 6.17 9.80
C GLY A 14 17.54 6.59 8.33
N ILE A 15 17.49 7.91 8.09
CA ILE A 15 17.37 8.49 6.74
C ILE A 15 18.49 8.03 5.81
N ALA A 16 19.72 7.97 6.27
CA ALA A 16 20.89 7.55 5.46
C ALA A 16 20.76 6.13 4.91
N LEU A 17 20.14 5.20 5.66
CA LEU A 17 19.88 3.85 5.18
C LEU A 17 18.68 3.83 4.24
N ARG A 18 17.60 4.57 4.54
CA ARG A 18 16.43 4.67 3.64
C ARG A 18 16.82 5.25 2.27
N GLU A 19 17.72 6.23 2.23
CA GLU A 19 18.29 6.78 0.98
C GLU A 19 18.98 5.70 0.15
N ARG A 20 19.78 4.83 0.77
CA ARG A 20 20.45 3.70 0.09
C ARG A 20 19.47 2.63 -0.38
N LEU A 21 18.37 2.43 0.34
CA LEU A 21 17.30 1.49 -0.02
C LEU A 21 16.33 2.06 -1.08
N SER A 22 16.39 3.36 -1.35
CA SER A 22 15.56 4.00 -2.38
C SER A 22 16.04 3.59 -3.78
N LEU A 23 15.19 2.91 -4.54
CA LEU A 23 15.53 2.32 -5.82
C LEU A 23 14.81 3.04 -6.96
N ASP A 24 15.54 3.31 -8.05
CA ASP A 24 14.95 3.74 -9.31
C ASP A 24 14.19 2.58 -9.98
N GLU A 25 13.45 2.87 -11.05
CA GLU A 25 12.59 1.89 -11.73
C GLU A 25 13.37 0.65 -12.21
N SER A 26 14.58 0.82 -12.72
CA SER A 26 15.43 -0.28 -13.19
C SER A 26 15.85 -1.19 -12.04
N ARG A 27 16.30 -0.61 -10.94
CA ARG A 27 16.76 -1.37 -9.75
C ARG A 27 15.57 -2.01 -9.01
N ARG A 28 14.37 -1.38 -8.99
CA ARG A 28 13.14 -2.00 -8.48
C ARG A 28 12.80 -3.27 -9.26
N LYS A 29 12.86 -3.21 -10.59
CA LYS A 29 12.61 -4.37 -11.45
C LYS A 29 13.59 -5.48 -11.18
N GLU A 30 14.87 -5.17 -11.06
CA GLU A 30 15.91 -6.15 -10.78
C GLU A 30 15.73 -6.79 -9.40
N LEU A 31 15.41 -6.00 -8.36
CA LEU A 31 15.14 -6.54 -7.02
C LEU A 31 13.97 -7.54 -7.04
N LEU A 32 12.84 -7.17 -7.64
CA LEU A 32 11.67 -8.06 -7.71
C LEU A 32 11.98 -9.30 -8.56
N ARG A 33 12.80 -9.18 -9.62
CA ARG A 33 13.26 -10.32 -10.41
C ARG A 33 14.10 -11.30 -9.58
N LEU A 34 15.03 -10.78 -8.77
CA LEU A 34 15.84 -11.60 -7.86
C LEU A 34 14.97 -12.29 -6.82
N ILE A 35 14.04 -11.57 -6.21
CA ILE A 35 13.13 -12.12 -5.20
C ILE A 35 12.28 -13.24 -5.79
N ASN A 36 11.64 -13.03 -6.96
CA ASN A 36 10.81 -14.05 -7.61
C ASN A 36 11.60 -15.19 -8.27
N ALA A 37 12.94 -15.14 -8.25
CA ALA A 37 13.76 -16.28 -8.66
C ALA A 37 13.77 -17.43 -7.62
N ASN A 38 13.33 -17.17 -6.39
CA ASN A 38 13.14 -18.19 -5.37
C ASN A 38 11.85 -18.97 -5.63
N ALA A 39 11.92 -20.29 -5.73
CA ALA A 39 10.78 -21.16 -6.04
C ALA A 39 9.65 -21.12 -4.99
N TYR A 40 9.95 -20.69 -3.76
CA TYR A 40 8.97 -20.57 -2.68
C TYR A 40 8.27 -19.22 -2.62
N ILE A 41 8.63 -18.27 -3.50
CA ILE A 41 7.98 -16.95 -3.61
C ILE A 41 7.17 -16.91 -4.89
N GLU A 42 5.85 -16.93 -4.77
CA GLU A 42 4.95 -16.87 -5.93
C GLU A 42 4.73 -15.45 -6.43
N GLU A 43 4.57 -14.51 -5.50
CA GLU A 43 4.25 -13.12 -5.82
C GLU A 43 5.06 -12.17 -4.95
N SER A 44 5.45 -11.03 -5.49
CA SER A 44 6.09 -9.96 -4.73
C SER A 44 5.69 -8.57 -5.20
N LEU A 45 5.67 -7.62 -4.26
CA LEU A 45 5.31 -6.22 -4.43
C LEU A 45 6.27 -5.35 -3.62
N LEU A 46 6.84 -4.32 -4.23
CA LEU A 46 7.72 -3.37 -3.57
C LEU A 46 7.07 -2.00 -3.46
N ILE A 47 6.91 -1.51 -2.24
CA ILE A 47 6.58 -0.12 -1.94
C ILE A 47 7.88 0.60 -1.57
N SER A 48 8.21 1.68 -2.28
CA SER A 48 9.38 2.51 -1.99
C SER A 48 8.98 3.98 -2.04
N THR A 49 9.02 4.63 -0.89
CA THR A 49 8.65 6.04 -0.69
C THR A 49 9.73 6.75 0.12
N CYS A 50 9.57 8.04 0.40
CA CYS A 50 10.47 8.79 1.29
C CYS A 50 10.53 8.22 2.73
N ASN A 51 9.47 7.59 3.21
CA ASN A 51 9.33 7.18 4.61
C ASN A 51 9.41 5.67 4.84
N ARG A 52 9.36 4.85 3.75
CA ARG A 52 9.37 3.40 3.84
C ARG A 52 9.87 2.70 2.59
N VAL A 53 10.53 1.58 2.80
CA VAL A 53 10.81 0.59 1.77
C VAL A 53 10.29 -0.75 2.29
N GLU A 54 9.28 -1.31 1.62
CA GLU A 54 8.58 -2.51 2.07
C GLU A 54 8.41 -3.50 0.92
N ILE A 55 8.68 -4.76 1.21
CA ILE A 55 8.48 -5.87 0.29
C ILE A 55 7.38 -6.75 0.86
N PHE A 56 6.25 -6.80 0.16
CA PHE A 56 5.19 -7.76 0.42
C PHE A 56 5.38 -8.95 -0.52
N ALA A 57 5.24 -10.16 0.01
CA ALA A 57 5.35 -11.39 -0.75
C ALA A 57 4.24 -12.37 -0.38
N PHE A 58 3.89 -13.24 -1.34
CA PHE A 58 3.06 -14.40 -1.10
C PHE A 58 3.91 -15.64 -1.32
N VAL A 59 4.05 -16.46 -0.26
CA VAL A 59 5.09 -17.48 -0.15
C VAL A 59 4.53 -18.84 0.26
N GLU A 60 5.15 -19.92 -0.19
CA GLU A 60 4.77 -21.27 0.24
C GLU A 60 5.24 -21.58 1.66
N GLN A 61 6.46 -21.19 2.00
CA GLN A 61 7.11 -21.41 3.29
C GLN A 61 7.67 -20.08 3.79
N ILE A 62 7.59 -19.84 5.10
CA ILE A 62 8.11 -18.62 5.73
C ILE A 62 9.58 -18.77 6.10
N ASP A 63 9.98 -19.98 6.48
CA ASP A 63 11.36 -20.27 6.88
C ASP A 63 12.36 -19.89 5.77
N GLU A 64 13.42 -19.21 6.14
CA GLU A 64 14.50 -18.73 5.25
C GLU A 64 14.12 -17.62 4.24
N ILE A 65 12.83 -17.33 4.01
CA ILE A 65 12.40 -16.29 3.06
C ILE A 65 12.86 -14.91 3.48
N CYS A 66 12.79 -14.60 4.78
CA CYS A 66 13.27 -13.33 5.31
C CYS A 66 14.74 -13.09 4.96
N GLU A 67 15.59 -14.08 5.28
CA GLU A 67 17.03 -13.99 4.99
C GLU A 67 17.32 -13.87 3.50
N TYR A 68 16.53 -14.56 2.67
CA TYR A 68 16.69 -14.49 1.22
C TYR A 68 16.34 -13.10 0.69
N ILE A 69 15.18 -12.54 1.05
CA ILE A 69 14.76 -11.20 0.63
C ILE A 69 15.79 -10.14 1.09
N ILE A 70 16.22 -10.21 2.35
CA ILE A 70 17.22 -9.30 2.90
C ILE A 70 18.56 -9.44 2.16
N SER A 71 18.96 -10.66 1.80
CA SER A 71 20.18 -10.88 1.01
C SER A 71 20.09 -10.26 -0.37
N CYS A 72 18.96 -10.37 -1.05
CA CYS A 72 18.72 -9.69 -2.34
C CYS A 72 18.83 -8.17 -2.21
N MET A 73 18.24 -7.61 -1.15
CA MET A 73 18.33 -6.17 -0.86
C MET A 73 19.77 -5.74 -0.56
N ALA A 74 20.47 -6.51 0.30
CA ALA A 74 21.86 -6.24 0.70
C ALA A 74 22.78 -6.13 -0.51
N VAL A 75 22.67 -7.08 -1.44
CA VAL A 75 23.48 -7.11 -2.67
C VAL A 75 23.13 -5.93 -3.57
N LEU A 76 21.85 -5.68 -3.81
CA LEU A 76 21.45 -4.65 -4.77
C LEU A 76 21.67 -3.24 -4.24
N CYS A 77 21.44 -3.01 -2.94
CA CYS A 77 21.59 -1.69 -2.30
C CYS A 77 23.00 -1.45 -1.76
N GLU A 78 23.91 -2.43 -1.88
CA GLU A 78 25.28 -2.38 -1.36
C GLU A 78 25.34 -2.08 0.15
N VAL A 79 24.40 -2.65 0.90
CA VAL A 79 24.26 -2.53 2.36
C VAL A 79 24.66 -3.83 3.01
N ASP A 80 25.26 -3.75 4.19
CA ASP A 80 25.57 -4.93 4.99
C ASP A 80 24.27 -5.64 5.40
N LYS A 81 24.22 -6.99 5.18
CA LYS A 81 23.09 -7.83 5.50
C LYS A 81 22.70 -7.76 6.98
N GLU A 82 23.70 -7.75 7.88
CA GLU A 82 23.49 -7.71 9.33
C GLU A 82 22.79 -6.41 9.76
N ILE A 83 23.12 -5.29 9.13
CA ILE A 83 22.46 -4.01 9.38
C ILE A 83 20.98 -4.09 8.97
N LEU A 84 20.69 -4.68 7.81
CA LEU A 84 19.31 -4.85 7.36
C LEU A 84 18.51 -5.77 8.26
N LEU A 85 19.10 -6.90 8.69
CA LEU A 85 18.46 -7.85 9.62
C LEU A 85 18.10 -7.20 10.97
N GLN A 86 18.95 -6.31 11.47
CA GLN A 86 18.71 -5.62 12.74
C GLN A 86 17.62 -4.54 12.67
N GLN A 87 17.39 -3.97 11.48
CA GLN A 87 16.47 -2.86 11.30
C GLN A 87 15.16 -3.22 10.59
N ALA A 88 15.05 -4.46 10.10
CA ALA A 88 13.84 -4.94 9.45
C ALA A 88 12.74 -5.26 10.48
N ASP A 89 11.54 -4.71 10.25
CA ASP A 89 10.32 -5.26 10.84
C ASP A 89 9.78 -6.36 9.92
N ILE A 90 9.41 -7.48 10.53
CA ILE A 90 8.92 -8.66 9.80
C ILE A 90 7.48 -8.92 10.23
N PHE A 91 6.61 -9.09 9.25
CA PHE A 91 5.21 -9.41 9.47
C PHE A 91 4.84 -10.67 8.68
N GLU A 92 4.05 -11.53 9.30
CA GLU A 92 3.62 -12.80 8.75
C GLU A 92 2.10 -12.90 8.75
N ASP A 93 1.54 -13.53 7.74
CA ASP A 93 0.12 -13.84 7.58
C ASP A 93 -0.82 -12.70 7.95
N SER A 94 -1.59 -12.85 9.02
CA SER A 94 -2.54 -11.83 9.48
C SER A 94 -1.83 -10.54 9.90
N GLY A 95 -0.60 -10.63 10.40
CA GLY A 95 0.25 -9.47 10.69
C GLY A 95 0.63 -8.70 9.43
N ALA A 96 1.02 -9.40 8.35
CA ALA A 96 1.38 -8.79 7.08
C ALA A 96 0.16 -8.07 6.43
N ILE A 97 -1.00 -8.68 6.47
CA ILE A 97 -2.25 -8.08 5.96
C ILE A 97 -2.70 -6.91 6.83
N HIS A 98 -2.64 -7.04 8.16
CA HIS A 98 -2.92 -5.93 9.07
C HIS A 98 -1.99 -4.74 8.81
N HIS A 99 -0.70 -5.01 8.61
CA HIS A 99 0.29 -3.99 8.27
C HIS A 99 -0.02 -3.34 6.90
N LEU A 100 -0.30 -4.12 5.85
CA LEU A 100 -0.70 -3.60 4.55
C LEU A 100 -1.92 -2.67 4.63
N PHE A 101 -2.93 -3.03 5.43
CA PHE A 101 -4.13 -2.22 5.64
C PHE A 101 -3.81 -0.95 6.42
N SER A 102 -2.90 -1.02 7.40
CA SER A 102 -2.41 0.14 8.16
C SER A 102 -1.68 1.12 7.24
N VAL A 103 -0.82 0.60 6.36
CA VAL A 103 -0.10 1.38 5.35
C VAL A 103 -1.07 2.07 4.38
N ALA A 104 -1.97 1.32 3.75
CA ALA A 104 -2.95 1.85 2.80
C ALA A 104 -3.88 2.91 3.43
N SER A 105 -4.12 2.80 4.75
CA SER A 105 -4.95 3.72 5.53
C SER A 105 -4.17 4.90 6.10
N SER A 106 -2.86 5.02 5.79
CA SER A 106 -1.96 6.07 6.31
C SER A 106 -1.86 6.11 7.84
N LEU A 107 -2.14 5.00 8.53
CA LEU A 107 -2.01 4.92 9.99
C LEU A 107 -0.59 4.63 10.43
N ASP A 108 0.19 4.02 9.54
CA ASP A 108 1.61 3.75 9.73
C ASP A 108 2.51 4.80 9.04
N SER A 109 1.93 5.90 8.56
CA SER A 109 2.67 7.00 7.96
C SER A 109 3.15 7.99 9.03
N LEU A 110 4.23 8.72 8.72
CA LEU A 110 4.73 9.83 9.53
C LEU A 110 3.58 10.79 9.90
N VAL A 111 2.69 10.96 8.97
CA VAL A 111 1.50 11.79 9.07
C VAL A 111 0.27 10.94 8.88
N ILE A 112 -0.43 10.71 9.98
CA ILE A 112 -1.65 9.90 9.97
C ILE A 112 -2.73 10.59 9.12
N GLY A 113 -3.24 9.87 8.11
CA GLY A 113 -4.34 10.32 7.25
C GLY A 113 -3.91 10.98 5.94
N GLU A 114 -2.62 10.95 5.58
CA GLU A 114 -2.12 11.41 4.28
C GLU A 114 -2.59 10.49 3.16
N THR A 115 -3.18 11.05 2.09
CA THR A 115 -3.79 10.26 1.01
C THR A 115 -2.79 9.74 -0.02
N GLN A 116 -1.56 10.24 -0.01
CA GLN A 116 -0.52 9.94 -1.01
C GLN A 116 -0.13 8.46 -1.05
N ILE A 117 -0.03 7.80 0.11
CA ILE A 117 0.40 6.40 0.19
C ILE A 117 -0.52 5.44 -0.57
N ALA A 118 -1.82 5.75 -0.65
CA ALA A 118 -2.76 4.93 -1.43
C ALA A 118 -2.45 5.00 -2.93
N GLY A 119 -2.06 6.18 -3.45
CA GLY A 119 -1.58 6.36 -4.82
C GLY A 119 -0.29 5.58 -5.06
N GLN A 120 0.70 5.72 -4.17
CA GLN A 120 1.98 5.02 -4.25
C GLN A 120 1.82 3.48 -4.20
N LEU A 121 0.92 2.97 -3.37
CA LEU A 121 0.58 1.54 -3.33
C LEU A 121 -0.06 1.08 -4.63
N LYS A 122 -0.94 1.89 -5.24
CA LYS A 122 -1.55 1.60 -6.55
C LYS A 122 -0.49 1.54 -7.66
N ASP A 123 0.45 2.48 -7.66
CA ASP A 123 1.55 2.51 -8.64
C ASP A 123 2.48 1.31 -8.47
N ALA A 124 2.79 0.93 -7.23
CA ALA A 124 3.57 -0.27 -6.92
C ALA A 124 2.89 -1.55 -7.42
N LEU A 125 1.57 -1.68 -7.20
CA LEU A 125 0.78 -2.81 -7.71
C LEU A 125 0.79 -2.86 -9.24
N ASN A 126 0.51 -1.73 -9.90
CA ASN A 126 0.51 -1.63 -11.36
C ASN A 126 1.89 -2.01 -11.94
N PHE A 127 2.97 -1.56 -11.30
CA PHE A 127 4.33 -1.91 -11.69
C PHE A 127 4.59 -3.43 -11.57
N ALA A 128 4.23 -4.04 -10.45
CA ALA A 128 4.42 -5.46 -10.21
C ALA A 128 3.59 -6.32 -11.17
N LEU A 129 2.32 -5.97 -11.42
CA LEU A 129 1.45 -6.64 -12.40
C LEU A 129 1.99 -6.52 -13.82
N LYS A 130 2.41 -5.34 -14.25
CA LYS A 130 3.01 -5.08 -15.58
C LYS A 130 4.21 -5.97 -15.86
N HIS A 131 4.99 -6.28 -14.84
CA HIS A 131 6.21 -7.10 -14.95
C HIS A 131 6.03 -8.55 -14.51
N CYS A 132 4.78 -9.00 -14.26
CA CYS A 132 4.45 -10.36 -13.84
C CYS A 132 5.13 -10.79 -12.52
N PHE A 133 5.35 -9.86 -11.59
CA PHE A 133 5.84 -10.15 -10.25
C PHE A 133 4.73 -10.34 -9.22
N CYS A 134 3.53 -9.87 -9.53
CA CYS A 134 2.34 -9.95 -8.68
C CYS A 134 1.25 -10.73 -9.42
N GLY A 135 0.47 -11.50 -8.67
CA GLY A 135 -0.68 -12.26 -9.14
C GLY A 135 -1.92 -11.94 -8.31
N LEU A 136 -2.88 -12.88 -8.33
CA LEU A 136 -4.20 -12.68 -7.74
C LEU A 136 -4.19 -12.55 -6.21
N ASN A 137 -3.19 -13.10 -5.51
CA ASN A 137 -3.18 -13.12 -4.05
C ASN A 137 -2.84 -11.73 -3.48
N LEU A 138 -1.74 -11.14 -3.93
CA LEU A 138 -1.36 -9.77 -3.51
C LEU A 138 -2.29 -8.72 -4.11
N GLU A 139 -2.79 -8.91 -5.34
CA GLU A 139 -3.78 -8.01 -5.94
C GLU A 139 -5.04 -7.92 -5.08
N ARG A 140 -5.59 -9.07 -4.64
CA ARG A 140 -6.74 -9.12 -3.72
C ARG A 140 -6.45 -8.42 -2.39
N ALA A 141 -5.28 -8.68 -1.81
CA ALA A 141 -4.87 -8.06 -0.55
C ALA A 141 -4.83 -6.53 -0.68
N VAL A 142 -4.26 -6.00 -1.77
CA VAL A 142 -4.19 -4.55 -2.03
C VAL A 142 -5.58 -3.97 -2.28
N HIS A 143 -6.46 -4.65 -3.01
CA HIS A 143 -7.85 -4.19 -3.19
C HIS A 143 -8.62 -4.14 -1.86
N PHE A 144 -8.45 -5.14 -0.99
CA PHE A 144 -9.01 -5.09 0.36
C PHE A 144 -8.40 -3.97 1.21
N ALA A 145 -7.11 -3.69 1.05
CA ALA A 145 -6.45 -2.56 1.70
C ALA A 145 -7.09 -1.22 1.29
N PHE A 146 -7.39 -1.02 0.00
CA PHE A 146 -8.11 0.17 -0.46
C PHE A 146 -9.54 0.25 0.08
N LYS A 147 -10.27 -0.88 0.13
CA LYS A 147 -11.60 -0.96 0.75
C LYS A 147 -11.53 -0.59 2.24
N CYS A 148 -10.52 -1.08 2.95
CA CYS A 148 -10.27 -0.74 4.36
C CYS A 148 -9.99 0.76 4.54
N ALA A 149 -9.08 1.32 3.73
CA ALA A 149 -8.76 2.74 3.76
C ALA A 149 -9.98 3.63 3.47
N ALA A 150 -10.81 3.25 2.50
CA ALA A 150 -12.07 3.95 2.21
C ALA A 150 -13.04 3.92 3.40
N ARG A 151 -13.18 2.76 4.04
CA ARG A 151 -14.03 2.59 5.23
C ARG A 151 -13.54 3.46 6.39
N ILE A 152 -12.22 3.48 6.67
CA ILE A 152 -11.63 4.32 7.71
C ILE A 152 -11.88 5.80 7.42
N ARG A 153 -11.70 6.26 6.17
CA ARG A 153 -12.00 7.65 5.79
C ARG A 153 -13.46 8.04 6.03
N ASN A 154 -14.38 7.12 5.79
CA ASN A 154 -15.81 7.37 5.96
C ASN A 154 -16.29 7.29 7.43
N GLU A 155 -15.70 6.40 8.23
CA GLU A 155 -16.14 6.13 9.61
C GLU A 155 -15.32 6.91 10.65
N THR A 156 -14.22 7.57 10.26
CA THR A 156 -13.36 8.35 11.18
C THR A 156 -13.07 9.75 10.66
N GLU A 157 -12.66 10.64 11.56
CA GLU A 157 -12.22 12.01 11.17
C GLU A 157 -10.72 12.09 10.84
N ILE A 158 -10.05 10.94 10.75
CA ILE A 158 -8.59 10.86 10.59
C ILE A 158 -8.09 11.58 9.33
N SER A 159 -8.91 11.59 8.26
CA SER A 159 -8.57 12.20 6.97
C SER A 159 -9.12 13.63 6.79
N LYS A 160 -9.92 14.16 7.72
CA LYS A 160 -10.56 15.47 7.54
C LYS A 160 -9.60 16.67 7.61
N ASN A 161 -8.42 16.49 8.21
CA ASN A 161 -7.35 17.48 8.19
C ASN A 161 -6.00 16.73 8.11
N PRO A 162 -5.56 16.30 6.93
CA PRO A 162 -4.29 15.63 6.79
C PRO A 162 -3.18 16.61 7.17
N ILE A 163 -2.40 16.25 8.18
CA ILE A 163 -1.15 16.94 8.46
C ILE A 163 -0.13 16.28 7.53
N SER A 164 0.29 16.92 6.47
CA SER A 164 1.38 16.42 5.61
C SER A 164 2.73 16.89 6.15
N VAL A 165 3.83 16.21 5.78
CA VAL A 165 5.19 16.70 6.07
C VAL A 165 5.33 18.13 5.60
N ALA A 166 4.76 18.44 4.42
CA ALA A 166 4.71 19.80 3.90
C ALA A 166 3.94 20.77 4.82
N SER A 167 2.78 20.34 5.36
CA SER A 167 2.01 21.20 6.29
C SER A 167 2.74 21.42 7.62
N VAL A 168 3.46 20.42 8.12
CA VAL A 168 4.29 20.53 9.33
C VAL A 168 5.48 21.44 9.08
N ALA A 169 6.14 21.30 7.92
CA ALA A 169 7.23 22.20 7.53
C ALA A 169 6.76 23.66 7.48
N VAL A 170 5.59 23.92 6.90
CA VAL A 170 5.00 25.26 6.85
C VAL A 170 4.57 25.75 8.25
N ALA A 171 4.01 24.87 9.09
CA ALA A 171 3.70 25.22 10.48
C ALA A 171 4.96 25.59 11.26
N LYS A 172 6.06 24.84 11.07
CA LYS A 172 7.35 25.15 11.66
C LYS A 172 7.93 26.47 11.14
N ALA A 173 7.84 26.73 9.85
CA ALA A 173 8.24 28.01 9.25
C ALA A 173 7.46 29.20 9.87
N LYS A 174 6.15 29.03 10.11
CA LYS A 174 5.29 30.03 10.76
C LYS A 174 5.69 30.35 12.20
N GLU A 175 6.28 29.39 12.93
CA GLU A 175 6.84 29.65 14.26
C GLU A 175 8.11 30.49 14.19
N LEU A 176 8.86 30.45 13.09
CA LEU A 176 10.16 31.09 12.93
C LEU A 176 10.06 32.47 12.28
N VAL A 177 9.11 32.64 11.35
CA VAL A 177 8.96 33.90 10.58
C VAL A 177 7.48 34.24 10.36
N ASN A 178 7.21 35.55 10.16
CA ASN A 178 5.88 35.98 9.71
C ASN A 178 5.72 35.71 8.20
N LEU A 179 4.98 34.65 7.85
CA LEU A 179 4.84 34.18 6.47
C LEU A 179 4.20 35.23 5.53
N SER A 180 3.28 36.06 6.03
CA SER A 180 2.59 37.07 5.20
C SER A 180 3.51 38.18 4.69
N GLU A 181 4.70 38.33 5.26
CA GLU A 181 5.71 39.31 4.87
C GLU A 181 6.88 38.70 4.08
N LYS A 182 6.84 37.37 3.83
CA LYS A 182 7.94 36.65 3.21
C LYS A 182 7.61 36.09 1.84
N GLU A 183 8.64 36.03 1.02
CA GLU A 183 8.66 35.23 -0.20
C GLU A 183 9.39 33.91 0.11
N ALA A 184 8.71 32.77 -0.15
CA ALA A 184 9.28 31.45 0.03
C ALA A 184 9.72 30.87 -1.31
N ILE A 185 10.88 30.25 -1.36
CA ILE A 185 11.39 29.56 -2.54
C ILE A 185 11.04 28.10 -2.42
N ILE A 186 10.34 27.57 -3.43
CA ILE A 186 10.01 26.15 -3.54
C ILE A 186 10.87 25.54 -4.64
N ILE A 187 11.61 24.50 -4.30
CA ILE A 187 12.52 23.80 -5.21
C ILE A 187 11.93 22.41 -5.48
N GLY A 188 11.53 22.22 -6.75
CA GLY A 188 10.76 21.07 -7.21
C GLY A 188 9.34 21.46 -7.65
N ALA A 189 8.72 20.63 -8.50
CA ALA A 189 7.34 20.80 -8.98
C ALA A 189 6.60 19.45 -8.89
N GLY A 190 6.85 18.68 -7.86
CA GLY A 190 6.14 17.45 -7.52
C GLY A 190 5.00 17.72 -6.54
N GLU A 191 4.29 16.66 -6.17
CA GLU A 191 3.13 16.69 -5.28
C GLU A 191 3.42 17.33 -3.92
N MET A 192 4.58 17.01 -3.30
CA MET A 192 4.98 17.60 -2.02
C MET A 192 5.27 19.10 -2.13
N SER A 193 5.87 19.54 -3.25
CA SER A 193 6.08 20.95 -3.56
C SER A 193 4.77 21.70 -3.73
N GLU A 194 3.81 21.11 -4.45
CA GLU A 194 2.47 21.66 -4.62
C GLU A 194 1.74 21.81 -3.29
N LEU A 195 1.84 20.81 -2.43
CA LEU A 195 1.20 20.82 -1.11
C LEU A 195 1.81 21.89 -0.20
N ALA A 196 3.15 22.00 -0.16
CA ALA A 196 3.85 23.06 0.56
C ALA A 196 3.45 24.44 0.04
N ALA A 197 3.37 24.60 -1.29
CA ALA A 197 2.93 25.82 -1.95
C ALA A 197 1.53 26.24 -1.51
N LYS A 198 0.56 25.31 -1.56
CA LYS A 198 -0.83 25.58 -1.12
C LYS A 198 -0.89 26.03 0.35
N HIS A 199 -0.15 25.35 1.22
CA HIS A 199 -0.09 25.75 2.63
C HIS A 199 0.56 27.11 2.86
N LEU A 200 1.64 27.44 2.14
CA LEU A 200 2.31 28.73 2.23
C LEU A 200 1.39 29.87 1.75
N LEU A 201 0.75 29.70 0.59
CA LEU A 201 -0.23 30.66 0.04
C LEU A 201 -1.41 30.88 1.00
N ALA A 202 -1.97 29.79 1.57
CA ALA A 202 -3.05 29.86 2.56
C ALA A 202 -2.65 30.62 3.85
N ASN A 203 -1.35 30.71 4.16
CA ASN A 203 -0.82 31.50 5.27
C ASN A 203 -0.29 32.88 4.83
N GLY A 204 -0.59 33.31 3.60
CA GLY A 204 -0.31 34.66 3.09
C GLY A 204 1.09 34.87 2.53
N ALA A 205 1.93 33.85 2.45
CA ALA A 205 3.25 33.95 1.82
C ALA A 205 3.11 34.10 0.30
N LYS A 206 4.06 34.79 -0.33
CA LYS A 206 4.29 34.70 -1.77
C LYS A 206 5.29 33.60 -2.04
N ILE A 207 5.18 32.93 -3.19
CA ILE A 207 6.07 31.82 -3.53
C ILE A 207 6.72 31.98 -4.91
N ILE A 208 7.96 31.50 -5.00
CA ILE A 208 8.70 31.39 -6.25
C ILE A 208 9.07 29.92 -6.45
N ILE A 209 8.62 29.31 -7.53
CA ILE A 209 8.85 27.89 -7.83
C ILE A 209 10.02 27.75 -8.78
N LEU A 210 11.02 26.99 -8.35
CA LEU A 210 12.20 26.62 -9.12
C LEU A 210 12.15 25.14 -9.46
N ASN A 211 12.24 24.79 -10.74
CA ASN A 211 12.28 23.39 -11.17
C ASN A 211 13.15 23.24 -12.43
N ARG A 212 13.87 22.12 -12.58
CA ARG A 212 14.67 21.82 -13.78
C ARG A 212 13.81 21.82 -15.05
N SER A 213 12.62 21.27 -15.01
CA SER A 213 11.63 21.37 -16.08
C SER A 213 10.83 22.66 -15.92
N LYS A 214 11.07 23.62 -16.82
CA LYS A 214 10.36 24.90 -16.83
C LYS A 214 8.85 24.73 -17.07
N ASP A 215 8.47 23.73 -17.87
CA ASP A 215 7.06 23.48 -18.18
C ASP A 215 6.28 23.02 -16.94
N LYS A 216 6.85 22.09 -16.14
CA LYS A 216 6.24 21.64 -14.88
C LYS A 216 6.14 22.77 -13.85
N ALA A 217 7.15 23.65 -13.78
CA ALA A 217 7.08 24.81 -12.89
C ALA A 217 5.95 25.76 -13.30
N LYS A 218 5.80 26.03 -14.61
CA LYS A 218 4.73 26.87 -15.14
C LYS A 218 3.34 26.29 -14.89
N GLU A 219 3.16 25.00 -15.20
CA GLU A 219 1.91 24.29 -14.94
C GLU A 219 1.51 24.38 -13.47
N LEU A 220 2.47 24.16 -12.55
CA LEU A 220 2.23 24.29 -11.12
C LEU A 220 1.88 25.73 -10.72
N CYS A 221 2.56 26.74 -11.26
CA CYS A 221 2.25 28.14 -11.00
C CYS A 221 0.84 28.51 -11.49
N GLU A 222 0.45 28.06 -12.68
CA GLU A 222 -0.89 28.28 -13.25
C GLU A 222 -1.98 27.65 -12.39
N ASN A 223 -1.74 26.43 -11.91
CA ASN A 223 -2.67 25.70 -11.03
C ASN A 223 -2.83 26.37 -9.66
N LEU A 224 -1.78 26.98 -9.13
CA LEU A 224 -1.79 27.66 -7.82
C LEU A 224 -2.38 29.08 -7.88
N GLY A 225 -2.30 29.75 -9.02
CA GLY A 225 -2.89 31.06 -9.25
C GLY A 225 -2.14 32.21 -8.59
N GLU A 226 -2.89 33.16 -8.04
CA GLU A 226 -2.33 34.41 -7.50
C GLU A 226 -1.41 34.15 -6.30
N GLY A 227 -0.25 34.83 -6.29
CA GLY A 227 0.78 34.69 -5.25
C GLY A 227 1.89 33.67 -5.59
N ALA A 228 1.74 32.90 -6.68
CA ALA A 228 2.75 31.98 -7.17
C ALA A 228 3.45 32.57 -8.41
N SER A 229 4.77 32.44 -8.48
CA SER A 229 5.59 32.85 -9.63
C SER A 229 6.66 31.81 -9.92
N CYS A 230 7.10 31.73 -11.18
CA CYS A 230 8.16 30.83 -11.60
C CYS A 230 9.50 31.57 -11.63
N GLY A 231 10.52 30.92 -11.10
CA GLY A 231 11.91 31.34 -11.23
C GLY A 231 12.73 30.43 -12.16
N GLU A 232 13.94 30.86 -12.45
CA GLU A 232 14.90 30.07 -13.24
C GLU A 232 15.76 29.22 -12.31
N PHE A 233 15.71 27.89 -12.49
CA PHE A 233 16.50 26.95 -11.67
C PHE A 233 18.00 27.18 -11.80
N GLU A 234 18.47 27.62 -12.95
CA GLU A 234 19.89 27.95 -13.23
C GLU A 234 20.42 29.08 -12.32
N ARG A 235 19.52 29.90 -11.78
CA ARG A 235 19.83 30.99 -10.86
C ARG A 235 19.66 30.59 -9.37
N LEU A 236 19.62 29.29 -9.06
CA LEU A 236 19.41 28.78 -7.70
C LEU A 236 20.33 29.49 -6.67
N SER A 237 21.64 29.61 -6.98
CA SER A 237 22.60 30.28 -6.09
C SER A 237 22.24 31.74 -5.79
N GLU A 238 21.65 32.48 -6.73
CA GLU A 238 21.19 33.86 -6.50
C GLU A 238 20.01 33.87 -5.52
N TYR A 239 19.04 32.96 -5.70
CA TYR A 239 17.89 32.84 -4.82
C TYR A 239 18.33 32.46 -3.40
N LEU A 240 19.24 31.48 -3.25
CA LEU A 240 19.78 31.04 -1.96
C LEU A 240 20.47 32.16 -1.18
N ASN A 241 20.96 33.17 -1.88
CA ASN A 241 21.65 34.31 -1.27
C ASN A 241 20.82 35.58 -1.17
N ARG A 242 19.56 35.55 -1.60
CA ARG A 242 18.64 36.68 -1.56
C ARG A 242 17.46 36.48 -0.62
N TYR A 243 16.97 35.26 -0.47
CA TYR A 243 15.77 34.94 0.27
C TYR A 243 16.10 34.22 1.60
N GLU A 244 15.12 34.16 2.49
CA GLU A 244 15.28 33.59 3.83
C GLU A 244 14.62 32.22 4.00
N LEU A 245 13.64 31.87 3.16
CA LEU A 245 12.78 30.71 3.37
C LEU A 245 12.77 29.78 2.15
N PHE A 246 13.15 28.52 2.37
CA PHE A 246 13.33 27.52 1.31
C PHE A 246 12.64 26.21 1.64
N PHE A 247 11.90 25.65 0.68
CA PHE A 247 11.32 24.32 0.75
C PHE A 247 11.79 23.50 -0.44
N SER A 248 12.45 22.37 -0.19
CA SER A 248 12.95 21.49 -1.25
C SER A 248 12.26 20.15 -1.21
N ALA A 249 11.75 19.72 -2.38
CA ALA A 249 11.07 18.46 -2.58
C ALA A 249 11.28 17.97 -4.03
N THR A 250 12.50 17.56 -4.35
CA THR A 250 12.84 17.05 -5.68
C THR A 250 13.07 15.53 -5.66
N ASN A 251 13.22 14.93 -6.84
CA ASN A 251 13.62 13.54 -7.00
C ASN A 251 15.12 13.45 -7.40
N ALA A 252 15.96 14.38 -6.96
CA ALA A 252 17.38 14.37 -7.24
C ALA A 252 18.04 13.18 -6.53
N LYS A 253 19.03 12.54 -7.19
CA LYS A 253 19.76 11.42 -6.59
C LYS A 253 20.84 11.88 -5.61
N GLU A 254 21.27 13.14 -5.74
CA GLU A 254 22.30 13.78 -4.94
C GLU A 254 21.81 15.14 -4.49
N ALA A 255 22.34 15.62 -3.36
CA ALA A 255 21.99 16.94 -2.84
C ALA A 255 22.28 18.04 -3.86
N ILE A 256 21.30 18.88 -4.08
CA ILE A 256 21.37 19.99 -5.04
C ILE A 256 21.75 21.30 -4.41
N ILE A 257 21.71 21.38 -3.07
CA ILE A 257 22.11 22.55 -2.28
C ILE A 257 23.20 22.12 -1.31
N ASN A 258 24.37 22.75 -1.44
CA ASN A 258 25.53 22.53 -0.59
C ASN A 258 26.15 23.87 -0.15
N ASP A 259 27.13 23.83 0.75
CA ASP A 259 27.76 25.00 1.32
C ASP A 259 28.44 25.91 0.28
N ASP A 260 28.90 25.36 -0.85
CA ASP A 260 29.57 26.12 -1.93
C ASP A 260 28.65 27.14 -2.60
N LEU A 261 27.34 26.89 -2.57
CA LEU A 261 26.33 27.78 -3.14
C LEU A 261 25.98 28.96 -2.21
N LEU A 262 26.39 28.90 -0.92
CA LEU A 262 26.00 29.87 0.07
C LEU A 262 27.08 30.92 0.31
N GLN A 263 26.65 32.18 0.27
CA GLN A 263 27.48 33.33 0.70
C GLN A 263 27.11 33.75 2.14
N LYS A 264 28.03 34.35 2.86
CA LYS A 264 27.75 34.96 4.17
C LYS A 264 26.74 36.10 4.01
N ARG A 265 25.68 36.09 4.83
CA ARG A 265 24.59 37.06 4.82
C ARG A 265 24.29 37.51 6.26
N ASP A 266 23.65 38.66 6.39
CA ASP A 266 23.28 39.23 7.70
C ASP A 266 21.93 38.73 8.23
N PHE A 267 21.22 37.92 7.45
CA PHE A 267 19.93 37.33 7.81
C PHE A 267 20.03 35.81 7.96
N THR A 268 19.12 35.24 8.75
CA THR A 268 19.00 33.80 8.91
C THR A 268 18.22 33.18 7.76
N ARG A 269 18.69 32.04 7.25
CA ARG A 269 18.06 31.25 6.21
C ARG A 269 17.55 29.96 6.81
N TYR A 270 16.29 29.65 6.49
CA TYR A 270 15.58 28.47 6.95
C TYR A 270 15.33 27.56 5.77
N PHE A 271 15.85 26.36 5.86
CA PHE A 271 15.73 25.33 4.82
C PHE A 271 14.87 24.19 5.33
N PHE A 272 13.83 23.86 4.60
CA PHE A 272 12.95 22.73 4.86
C PHE A 272 13.16 21.70 3.76
N ASP A 273 13.90 20.63 4.08
CA ASP A 273 14.17 19.52 3.18
C ASP A 273 13.13 18.43 3.42
N ILE A 274 12.17 18.36 2.51
CA ILE A 274 11.09 17.37 2.54
C ILE A 274 11.25 16.33 1.43
N ALA A 275 12.47 16.24 0.84
CA ALA A 275 12.84 15.26 -0.16
C ALA A 275 13.52 14.02 0.45
N VAL A 276 13.40 12.89 -0.22
CA VAL A 276 14.20 11.69 0.02
C VAL A 276 14.50 11.05 -1.36
N PRO A 277 15.77 10.92 -1.73
CA PRO A 277 16.97 11.35 -0.99
C PRO A 277 16.98 12.85 -0.69
N ARG A 278 17.83 13.26 0.29
CA ARG A 278 17.96 14.67 0.67
C ARG A 278 18.39 15.55 -0.50
N ASP A 279 17.73 16.68 -0.63
CA ASP A 279 18.10 17.73 -1.58
C ASP A 279 19.16 18.69 -1.00
N ILE A 280 19.35 18.71 0.34
CA ILE A 280 20.10 19.73 1.06
C ILE A 280 21.18 19.07 1.91
N ASP A 281 22.44 19.45 1.64
CA ASP A 281 23.62 19.08 2.44
C ASP A 281 24.37 20.36 2.86
N LEU A 282 23.91 20.97 3.94
CA LEU A 282 24.42 22.23 4.46
C LEU A 282 24.94 22.08 5.89
N SER A 283 26.04 22.75 6.19
CA SER A 283 26.54 22.93 7.56
C SER A 283 25.62 23.88 8.33
N GLN A 284 25.05 23.40 9.42
CA GLN A 284 24.19 24.22 10.28
C GLN A 284 24.98 25.28 11.03
N SER A 285 24.39 26.47 11.17
CA SER A 285 24.95 27.59 11.94
C SER A 285 23.81 28.45 12.51
N GLU A 286 24.15 29.47 13.31
CA GLU A 286 23.14 30.42 13.81
C GLU A 286 22.34 31.10 12.66
N ARG A 287 22.92 31.21 11.46
CA ARG A 287 22.33 31.86 10.29
C ARG A 287 21.94 30.92 9.16
N VAL A 288 22.14 29.63 9.35
CA VAL A 288 21.69 28.56 8.43
C VAL A 288 21.08 27.45 9.25
N GLN A 289 19.77 27.34 9.19
CA GLN A 289 19.02 26.29 9.88
C GLN A 289 18.36 25.38 8.85
N VAL A 290 18.61 24.07 8.98
CA VAL A 290 18.07 23.03 8.11
C VAL A 290 17.15 22.15 8.94
N PHE A 291 15.94 21.94 8.45
CA PHE A 291 14.92 21.04 9.01
C PHE A 291 14.65 19.94 8.00
N ALA A 292 15.17 18.76 8.24
CA ALA A 292 14.90 17.57 7.42
C ALA A 292 13.58 16.91 7.84
N VAL A 293 13.15 15.92 7.06
CA VAL A 293 11.93 15.14 7.34
C VAL A 293 11.90 14.62 8.78
N ASP A 294 13.03 14.08 9.27
CA ASP A 294 13.11 13.48 10.62
C ASP A 294 12.98 14.53 11.74
N ASP A 295 13.47 15.75 11.52
CA ASP A 295 13.32 16.86 12.49
C ASP A 295 11.87 17.33 12.62
N LEU A 296 11.09 17.19 11.55
CA LEU A 296 9.67 17.52 11.51
C LEU A 296 8.80 16.47 12.22
N GLU A 297 9.29 15.23 12.35
CA GLU A 297 8.59 14.14 13.05
C GLU A 297 8.25 14.49 14.51
N GLU A 298 9.13 15.15 15.22
CA GLU A 298 8.89 15.50 16.63
C GLU A 298 7.69 16.43 16.79
N VAL A 299 7.48 17.34 15.84
CA VAL A 299 6.32 18.24 15.83
C VAL A 299 5.03 17.47 15.51
N VAL A 300 5.10 16.48 14.62
CA VAL A 300 3.98 15.59 14.29
C VAL A 300 3.56 14.78 15.52
N ARG A 301 4.52 14.23 16.27
CA ARG A 301 4.23 13.42 17.47
C ARG A 301 3.47 14.19 18.54
N LYS A 302 3.75 15.48 18.72
CA LYS A 302 3.00 16.32 19.67
C LYS A 302 1.54 16.52 19.28
N ASN A 303 1.22 16.50 18.00
CA ASN A 303 -0.14 16.60 17.48
C ASN A 303 -0.89 15.24 17.45
N LEU A 304 -0.18 14.11 17.61
CA LEU A 304 -0.77 12.77 17.65
C LEU A 304 -1.68 12.53 18.85
N ALA A 305 -1.39 13.12 20.00
CA ALA A 305 -2.21 12.96 21.23
C ALA A 305 -3.67 13.37 21.02
N LEU A 306 -3.95 14.33 20.14
CA LEU A 306 -5.30 14.77 19.79
C LEU A 306 -6.04 13.75 18.88
N ARG A 307 -5.33 12.81 18.29
CA ARG A 307 -5.88 11.83 17.32
C ARG A 307 -5.88 10.39 17.83
N GLU A 308 -5.37 10.13 19.04
CA GLU A 308 -5.28 8.76 19.59
C GLU A 308 -6.62 8.02 19.56
N HIS A 309 -7.71 8.71 19.90
CA HIS A 309 -9.03 8.10 19.89
C HIS A 309 -9.48 7.70 18.47
N GLN A 310 -9.25 8.56 17.48
CA GLN A 310 -9.59 8.27 16.07
C GLN A 310 -8.70 7.15 15.50
N ALA A 311 -7.42 7.10 15.89
CA ALA A 311 -6.51 6.03 15.54
C ALA A 311 -6.95 4.69 16.14
N GLN A 312 -7.42 4.64 17.40
CA GLN A 312 -7.96 3.44 18.02
C GLN A 312 -9.17 2.89 17.25
N ILE A 313 -10.11 3.77 16.83
CA ILE A 313 -11.24 3.36 16.00
C ILE A 313 -10.74 2.78 14.67
N ALA A 314 -9.80 3.46 14.02
CA ALA A 314 -9.25 3.01 12.75
C ALA A 314 -8.54 1.65 12.88
N TYR A 315 -7.75 1.40 13.93
CA TYR A 315 -7.13 0.09 14.18
C TYR A 315 -8.18 -1.00 14.45
N SER A 316 -9.29 -0.68 15.11
CA SER A 316 -10.39 -1.64 15.30
C SER A 316 -11.04 -2.01 13.94
N ILE A 317 -11.18 -1.06 13.04
CA ILE A 317 -11.66 -1.30 11.67
C ILE A 317 -10.67 -2.18 10.91
N ILE A 318 -9.36 -1.92 10.99
CA ILE A 318 -8.33 -2.74 10.35
C ILE A 318 -8.41 -4.19 10.85
N ALA A 319 -8.48 -4.40 12.15
CA ALA A 319 -8.59 -5.75 12.72
C ALA A 319 -9.85 -6.49 12.21
N ALA A 320 -10.99 -5.80 12.14
CA ALA A 320 -12.22 -6.37 11.59
C ALA A 320 -12.08 -6.70 10.10
N MET A 321 -11.49 -5.79 9.32
CA MET A 321 -11.26 -5.98 7.88
C MET A 321 -10.23 -7.07 7.58
N THR A 322 -9.20 -7.23 8.40
CA THR A 322 -8.23 -8.34 8.32
C THR A 322 -8.95 -9.67 8.49
N ASN A 323 -9.81 -9.80 9.49
CA ASN A 323 -10.62 -11.01 9.69
C ASN A 323 -11.60 -11.25 8.52
N GLU A 324 -12.23 -10.19 7.98
CA GLU A 324 -13.10 -10.27 6.81
C GLU A 324 -12.34 -10.77 5.57
N PHE A 325 -11.10 -10.31 5.36
CA PHE A 325 -10.25 -10.74 4.28
C PHE A 325 -9.93 -12.24 4.35
N PHE A 326 -9.47 -12.73 5.49
CA PHE A 326 -9.16 -14.16 5.63
C PHE A 326 -10.43 -15.04 5.54
N LYS A 327 -11.56 -14.56 6.03
CA LYS A 327 -12.84 -15.23 5.81
C LYS A 327 -13.20 -15.28 4.34
N TYR A 328 -13.03 -14.19 3.61
CA TYR A 328 -13.22 -14.15 2.15
C TYR A 328 -12.33 -15.16 1.41
N LEU A 329 -11.03 -15.25 1.75
CA LEU A 329 -10.12 -16.23 1.17
C LEU A 329 -10.58 -17.66 1.45
N ASN A 330 -11.02 -17.93 2.67
CA ASN A 330 -11.54 -19.24 3.06
C ASN A 330 -12.82 -19.60 2.27
N ASP A 331 -13.76 -18.67 2.16
CA ASP A 331 -14.98 -18.87 1.37
C ASP A 331 -14.67 -19.10 -0.11
N LEU A 332 -13.67 -18.42 -0.65
CA LEU A 332 -13.19 -18.58 -2.02
C LEU A 332 -12.62 -19.99 -2.26
N ALA A 333 -11.83 -20.51 -1.34
CA ALA A 333 -11.25 -21.85 -1.43
C ALA A 333 -12.30 -22.96 -1.24
N LEU A 334 -13.28 -22.79 -0.38
CA LEU A 334 -14.26 -23.81 -0.01
C LEU A 334 -15.49 -23.86 -0.93
N THR A 335 -15.91 -22.73 -1.49
CA THR A 335 -17.13 -22.65 -2.32
C THR A 335 -17.08 -23.58 -3.54
N PRO A 336 -15.99 -23.66 -4.33
CA PRO A 336 -15.90 -24.58 -5.45
C PRO A 336 -16.03 -26.05 -5.03
N ILE A 337 -15.40 -26.42 -3.90
CA ILE A 337 -15.43 -27.78 -3.37
C ILE A 337 -16.85 -28.17 -2.95
N ILE A 338 -17.53 -27.28 -2.22
CA ILE A 338 -18.92 -27.49 -1.81
C ILE A 338 -19.83 -27.66 -3.05
N LYS A 339 -19.62 -26.82 -4.08
CA LYS A 339 -20.36 -26.94 -5.36
C LYS A 339 -20.06 -28.28 -6.04
N ALA A 340 -18.78 -28.69 -6.14
CA ALA A 340 -18.37 -29.93 -6.78
C ALA A 340 -18.94 -31.18 -6.08
N VAL A 341 -18.85 -31.24 -4.74
CA VAL A 341 -19.44 -32.36 -3.97
C VAL A 341 -20.96 -32.45 -4.18
N ARG A 342 -21.66 -31.32 -4.21
CA ARG A 342 -23.10 -31.28 -4.46
C ARG A 342 -23.47 -31.71 -5.88
N LEU A 343 -22.66 -31.31 -6.86
CA LEU A 343 -22.84 -31.71 -8.27
C LEU A 343 -22.62 -33.22 -8.44
N GLN A 344 -21.59 -33.77 -7.82
CA GLN A 344 -21.30 -35.19 -7.81
C GLN A 344 -22.45 -35.99 -7.13
N ALA A 345 -22.95 -35.53 -5.99
CA ALA A 345 -24.11 -36.14 -5.32
C ALA A 345 -25.35 -36.14 -6.23
N LYS A 346 -25.61 -35.05 -6.96
CA LYS A 346 -26.70 -34.93 -7.91
C LYS A 346 -26.50 -35.91 -9.08
N HIS A 347 -25.29 -36.03 -9.62
CA HIS A 347 -24.97 -36.97 -10.69
C HIS A 347 -25.20 -38.44 -10.24
N CYS A 348 -24.67 -38.81 -9.07
CA CYS A 348 -24.90 -40.14 -8.49
C CYS A 348 -26.41 -40.43 -8.32
N ALA A 349 -27.18 -39.44 -7.85
CA ALA A 349 -28.63 -39.58 -7.69
C ALA A 349 -29.34 -39.90 -9.03
N GLU A 350 -29.01 -39.19 -10.10
CA GLU A 350 -29.63 -39.43 -11.43
C GLU A 350 -29.19 -40.78 -12.02
N VAL A 351 -27.94 -41.20 -11.85
CA VAL A 351 -27.43 -42.49 -12.30
C VAL A 351 -28.14 -43.62 -11.56
N GLU A 352 -28.28 -43.57 -10.26
CA GLU A 352 -28.95 -44.62 -9.48
C GLU A 352 -30.48 -44.63 -9.72
N LEU A 353 -31.10 -43.46 -9.92
CA LEU A 353 -32.50 -43.34 -10.30
C LEU A 353 -32.75 -44.04 -11.66
N ALA A 354 -31.87 -43.78 -12.64
CA ALA A 354 -31.95 -44.43 -13.95
C ALA A 354 -31.77 -45.97 -13.86
N LYS A 355 -30.82 -46.43 -13.03
CA LYS A 355 -30.62 -47.87 -12.76
C LYS A 355 -31.84 -48.51 -12.10
N ALA A 356 -32.45 -47.83 -11.10
CA ALA A 356 -33.64 -48.33 -10.41
C ALA A 356 -34.84 -48.48 -11.35
N LEU A 357 -35.05 -47.55 -12.27
CA LEU A 357 -36.08 -47.64 -13.32
C LEU A 357 -35.80 -48.79 -14.27
N LYS A 358 -34.54 -48.94 -14.75
CA LYS A 358 -34.14 -50.01 -15.66
C LYS A 358 -34.28 -51.40 -15.05
N LYS A 359 -34.00 -51.53 -13.74
CA LYS A 359 -34.12 -52.82 -13.00
C LYS A 359 -35.55 -53.08 -12.51
N GLY A 360 -36.51 -52.18 -12.74
CA GLY A 360 -37.90 -52.36 -12.31
C GLY A 360 -38.11 -52.15 -10.80
N TYR A 361 -37.15 -51.63 -10.06
CA TYR A 361 -37.28 -51.34 -8.63
C TYR A 361 -38.20 -50.14 -8.37
N LEU A 362 -38.37 -49.27 -9.40
CA LEU A 362 -39.21 -48.09 -9.35
C LEU A 362 -40.08 -48.03 -10.61
N LYS A 363 -41.34 -47.63 -10.46
CA LYS A 363 -42.24 -47.39 -11.60
C LYS A 363 -41.93 -46.05 -12.25
N HIS A 364 -42.13 -45.95 -13.56
CA HIS A 364 -41.94 -44.70 -14.29
C HIS A 364 -42.86 -43.56 -13.80
N SER A 365 -44.04 -43.87 -13.27
CA SER A 365 -44.97 -42.90 -12.65
C SER A 365 -44.40 -42.20 -11.43
N ASP A 366 -43.53 -42.88 -10.67
CA ASP A 366 -43.03 -42.43 -9.37
C ASP A 366 -41.65 -41.81 -9.46
N LYS A 367 -41.16 -41.59 -10.70
CA LYS A 367 -39.80 -41.05 -10.97
C LYS A 367 -39.55 -39.70 -10.35
N GLU A 368 -40.49 -38.77 -10.46
CA GLU A 368 -40.32 -37.41 -9.96
C GLU A 368 -40.39 -37.34 -8.42
N GLU A 369 -41.24 -38.16 -7.81
CA GLU A 369 -41.31 -38.28 -6.35
C GLU A 369 -40.04 -38.90 -5.78
N ALA A 370 -39.49 -39.92 -6.42
CA ALA A 370 -38.25 -40.55 -6.05
C ALA A 370 -37.08 -39.56 -6.20
N ARG A 371 -37.05 -38.79 -7.30
CA ARG A 371 -36.05 -37.74 -7.50
C ARG A 371 -36.07 -36.71 -6.37
N LYS A 372 -37.25 -36.21 -5.97
CA LYS A 372 -37.42 -35.29 -4.86
C LYS A 372 -36.92 -35.89 -3.55
N LEU A 373 -37.26 -37.15 -3.30
CA LEU A 373 -36.85 -37.86 -2.07
C LEU A 373 -35.31 -37.96 -2.01
N ILE A 374 -34.67 -38.41 -3.09
CA ILE A 374 -33.19 -38.53 -3.16
C ILE A 374 -32.54 -37.18 -2.99
N HIS A 375 -33.10 -36.14 -3.61
CA HIS A 375 -32.59 -34.79 -3.41
C HIS A 375 -32.66 -34.30 -1.94
N GLN A 376 -33.76 -34.57 -1.24
CA GLN A 376 -33.89 -34.24 0.18
C GLN A 376 -32.91 -35.03 1.06
N VAL A 377 -32.68 -36.32 0.74
CA VAL A 377 -31.69 -37.14 1.46
C VAL A 377 -30.30 -36.55 1.32
N PHE A 378 -29.84 -36.22 0.11
CA PHE A 378 -28.53 -35.62 -0.11
C PHE A 378 -28.43 -34.22 0.49
N LYS A 379 -29.49 -33.41 0.42
CA LYS A 379 -29.53 -32.10 1.07
C LYS A 379 -29.35 -32.22 2.56
N ALA A 380 -30.03 -33.15 3.22
CA ALA A 380 -29.91 -33.39 4.65
C ALA A 380 -28.53 -33.95 5.02
N PHE A 381 -28.01 -34.92 4.25
CA PHE A 381 -26.72 -35.55 4.48
C PHE A 381 -25.56 -34.54 4.36
N LEU A 382 -25.60 -33.68 3.34
CA LEU A 382 -24.53 -32.68 3.08
C LEU A 382 -24.68 -31.41 3.91
N HIS A 383 -25.76 -31.25 4.67
CA HIS A 383 -26.01 -30.01 5.45
C HIS A 383 -24.92 -29.75 6.49
N SER A 384 -24.71 -30.68 7.42
CA SER A 384 -23.72 -30.56 8.49
C SER A 384 -22.28 -30.48 7.97
N PRO A 385 -21.82 -31.35 7.04
CA PRO A 385 -20.52 -31.20 6.41
C PRO A 385 -20.28 -29.83 5.78
N THR A 386 -21.28 -29.30 5.05
CA THR A 386 -21.16 -27.97 4.42
C THR A 386 -21.07 -26.85 5.45
N LEU A 387 -21.83 -26.92 6.55
CA LEU A 387 -21.74 -25.94 7.61
C LEU A 387 -20.38 -26.00 8.31
N ASN A 388 -19.91 -27.20 8.64
CA ASN A 388 -18.62 -27.39 9.32
C ASN A 388 -17.46 -26.88 8.45
N LEU A 389 -17.49 -27.11 7.13
CA LEU A 389 -16.51 -26.53 6.21
C LEU A 389 -16.50 -25.01 6.23
N LYS A 390 -17.68 -24.36 6.25
CA LYS A 390 -17.77 -22.89 6.33
C LYS A 390 -17.30 -22.29 7.67
N HIS A 391 -17.29 -23.11 8.73
CA HIS A 391 -16.83 -22.70 10.06
C HIS A 391 -15.34 -23.00 10.30
N LEU A 392 -14.63 -23.57 9.33
CA LEU A 392 -13.19 -23.74 9.43
C LEU A 392 -12.52 -22.36 9.54
N GLN A 393 -11.64 -22.22 10.52
CA GLN A 393 -10.81 -21.03 10.63
C GLN A 393 -9.78 -21.03 9.48
N SER A 394 -9.47 -19.84 8.97
CA SER A 394 -8.45 -19.66 7.93
C SER A 394 -7.08 -20.10 8.42
N GLY A 395 -6.28 -20.73 7.56
CA GLY A 395 -4.92 -21.15 7.84
C GLY A 395 -4.58 -22.54 7.30
N ILE A 396 -3.47 -23.11 7.76
CA ILE A 396 -2.94 -24.42 7.33
C ILE A 396 -4.02 -25.52 7.43
N GLN A 397 -4.88 -25.47 8.46
CA GLN A 397 -5.96 -26.44 8.64
C GLN A 397 -6.99 -26.41 7.50
N SER A 398 -7.32 -25.23 6.97
CA SER A 398 -8.31 -25.13 5.87
C SER A 398 -7.75 -25.69 4.57
N GLN A 399 -6.48 -25.46 4.25
CA GLN A 399 -5.84 -26.04 3.05
C GLN A 399 -5.73 -27.56 3.12
N SER A 400 -5.35 -28.09 4.28
CA SER A 400 -5.29 -29.55 4.48
C SER A 400 -6.66 -30.20 4.34
N VAL A 401 -7.72 -29.57 4.87
CA VAL A 401 -9.11 -30.05 4.69
C VAL A 401 -9.56 -29.96 3.25
N VAL A 402 -9.25 -28.86 2.57
CA VAL A 402 -9.53 -28.68 1.12
C VAL A 402 -8.89 -29.81 0.30
N SER A 403 -7.59 -30.10 0.53
CA SER A 403 -6.86 -31.16 -0.15
C SER A 403 -7.44 -32.55 0.18
N ALA A 404 -7.78 -32.81 1.45
CA ALA A 404 -8.42 -34.05 1.87
C ALA A 404 -9.80 -34.23 1.21
N MET A 405 -10.62 -33.17 1.12
CA MET A 405 -11.92 -33.24 0.46
C MET A 405 -11.80 -33.51 -1.03
N ARG A 406 -10.83 -32.88 -1.71
CA ARG A 406 -10.57 -33.16 -3.13
C ARG A 406 -10.20 -34.64 -3.34
N TYR A 407 -9.30 -35.18 -2.51
CA TYR A 407 -8.88 -36.56 -2.56
C TYR A 407 -10.02 -37.54 -2.25
N VAL A 408 -10.75 -37.32 -1.14
CA VAL A 408 -11.83 -38.22 -0.69
C VAL A 408 -13.00 -38.27 -1.66
N PHE A 409 -13.36 -37.18 -2.31
CA PHE A 409 -14.46 -37.07 -3.24
C PHE A 409 -14.03 -37.19 -4.71
N ASP A 410 -12.74 -37.44 -5.00
CA ASP A 410 -12.18 -37.52 -6.36
C ASP A 410 -12.58 -36.34 -7.24
N LEU A 411 -12.41 -35.14 -6.70
CA LEU A 411 -12.77 -33.89 -7.40
C LEU A 411 -11.63 -33.46 -8.30
N GLN A 412 -11.87 -33.41 -9.63
CA GLN A 412 -10.90 -32.93 -10.61
C GLN A 412 -10.73 -31.40 -10.51
N ASP A 413 -9.53 -30.90 -10.86
CA ASP A 413 -9.20 -29.46 -10.83
C ASP A 413 -9.84 -28.69 -11.99
N GLU A 414 -11.15 -28.43 -11.91
CA GLU A 414 -11.83 -27.49 -12.81
C GLU A 414 -11.73 -26.03 -12.35
N SER A 415 -10.91 -25.74 -11.33
CA SER A 415 -10.98 -24.49 -10.57
C SER A 415 -10.32 -23.26 -11.22
N GLU A 416 -9.49 -23.40 -12.25
CA GLU A 416 -8.85 -22.24 -12.90
C GLU A 416 -9.78 -21.43 -13.80
N ASN A 417 -10.78 -22.06 -14.42
CA ASN A 417 -11.69 -21.37 -15.33
C ASN A 417 -12.85 -20.62 -14.63
N ALA A 418 -13.29 -21.10 -13.47
CA ALA A 418 -14.37 -20.45 -12.71
C ALA A 418 -13.92 -19.17 -11.99
N LEU A 419 -12.64 -19.09 -11.63
CA LEU A 419 -12.04 -17.92 -10.96
C LEU A 419 -11.94 -16.70 -11.89
N ASN A 420 -11.71 -16.92 -13.19
CA ASN A 420 -11.62 -15.86 -14.19
C ASN A 420 -12.97 -15.18 -14.50
N ASP A 421 -14.10 -15.85 -14.31
CA ASP A 421 -15.43 -15.26 -14.57
C ASP A 421 -15.94 -14.39 -13.40
N GLU A 422 -15.54 -14.66 -12.16
CA GLU A 422 -15.87 -13.80 -11.01
C GLU A 422 -15.05 -12.50 -11.01
N PHE A 423 -13.81 -12.51 -11.54
CA PHE A 423 -12.99 -11.29 -11.66
C PHE A 423 -13.59 -10.29 -12.63
N LYS A 424 -14.16 -10.72 -13.75
CA LYS A 424 -14.90 -9.83 -14.67
C LYS A 424 -16.09 -9.16 -13.99
N THR A 425 -16.68 -9.81 -13.01
CA THR A 425 -17.83 -9.26 -12.24
C THR A 425 -17.35 -8.21 -11.23
N LEU A 426 -16.21 -8.40 -10.58
CA LEU A 426 -15.60 -7.42 -9.66
C LEU A 426 -15.02 -6.19 -10.38
N GLU A 427 -14.40 -6.36 -11.55
CA GLU A 427 -14.01 -5.24 -12.41
C GLU A 427 -15.21 -4.39 -12.87
N ASN A 428 -16.34 -5.00 -13.15
CA ASN A 428 -17.55 -4.27 -13.49
C ASN A 428 -18.15 -3.49 -12.31
N ILE A 429 -18.04 -4.01 -11.09
CA ILE A 429 -18.46 -3.31 -9.86
C ILE A 429 -17.52 -2.14 -9.56
N SER A 430 -16.21 -2.28 -9.78
CA SER A 430 -15.26 -1.18 -9.61
C SER A 430 -15.43 -0.05 -10.64
N LYS A 431 -15.80 -0.39 -11.88
CA LYS A 431 -16.12 0.58 -12.94
C LYS A 431 -17.42 1.34 -12.70
N ILE A 432 -18.38 0.73 -12.00
CA ILE A 432 -19.63 1.40 -11.59
C ILE A 432 -19.37 2.40 -10.46
N SER A 433 -18.53 2.04 -9.48
CA SER A 433 -18.16 2.96 -8.38
C SER A 433 -17.23 4.11 -8.81
N GLN A 434 -16.53 4.00 -9.94
CA GLN A 434 -15.76 5.11 -10.51
C GLN A 434 -16.62 6.09 -11.29
N LYS A 435 -17.71 5.64 -11.94
CA LYS A 435 -18.65 6.54 -12.63
C LYS A 435 -19.45 7.45 -11.71
N ASP A 436 -19.75 6.96 -10.50
CA ASP A 436 -20.47 7.74 -9.48
C ASP A 436 -19.61 8.81 -8.79
N ASN A 437 -18.27 8.79 -8.98
CA ASN A 437 -17.35 9.80 -8.44
C ASN A 437 -16.91 10.87 -9.45
N ASP A 438 -17.23 10.72 -10.74
CA ASP A 438 -16.94 11.71 -11.78
C ASP A 438 -18.15 12.64 -12.07
N GLU A 439 -19.28 12.47 -11.36
CA GLU A 439 -20.49 13.31 -11.48
C GLU A 439 -20.82 14.12 -10.19
N ILE A 440 -19.84 14.33 -9.26
CA ILE A 440 -20.04 15.27 -8.13
C ILE A 440 -18.91 16.29 -8.09
#